data_c629a6a25d06b6436bfc8295afe9436e
#
_entry.id   c629a6a25d06b6436bfc8295afe9436e
#
_cell.length_a   1.000
_cell.length_b   1.000
_cell.length_c   1.000
_cell.angle_alpha   90.00
_cell.angle_beta   90.00
_cell.angle_gamma   90.00
#
_symmetry.space_group_name_H-M   'P 1'
#
loop_
_entity.id
_entity.type
_entity.pdbx_description
1 polymer ?
#
loop_
_entity_poly.entity_id
_entity_poly.type
_entity_poly.pdbx_seq_one_letter_code
_entity_poly.pdbx_strand_id
1 'polypeptide(L)'
;LSVAEEKTREEGLRARYFQGNVTGLKTLEKYDFALSSNDVINYVPKNKLVAAFKNVARALNKGGVYVFDISSERKFLTKINGKVSADDRENVTYLSFGKVEDSVATLDVTLFVRRKDGAFDRFDELHTQYVYTRDEIENALLSAGFGIVSVGGIFGENAEETDRLCFLAKKKR
;
A
#
# COMPACT_ATOMS: atom_id res chain seq x y z
N LEU A 1 -13.02 -5.55 8.62
CA LEU A 1 -13.94 -4.42 8.39
C LEU A 1 -14.72 -4.06 9.65
N SER A 2 -15.20 -5.02 10.44
CA SER A 2 -15.99 -4.78 11.66
C SER A 2 -15.36 -3.75 12.64
N VAL A 3 -14.07 -3.88 12.90
CA VAL A 3 -13.34 -2.92 13.76
C VAL A 3 -13.34 -1.50 13.16
N ALA A 4 -13.20 -1.37 11.85
CA ALA A 4 -13.25 -0.06 11.18
C ALA A 4 -14.65 0.56 11.24
N GLU A 5 -15.69 -0.25 11.06
CA GLU A 5 -17.09 0.18 11.19
C GLU A 5 -17.40 0.62 12.62
N GLU A 6 -16.92 -0.12 13.62
CA GLU A 6 -17.10 0.22 15.04
C GLU A 6 -16.45 1.57 15.38
N LYS A 7 -15.18 1.75 15.03
CA LYS A 7 -14.46 3.02 15.23
C LYS A 7 -15.15 4.19 14.54
N THR A 8 -15.61 4.00 13.30
CA THR A 8 -16.32 5.05 12.55
C THR A 8 -17.61 5.47 13.25
N ARG A 9 -18.34 4.50 13.82
CA ARG A 9 -19.57 4.76 14.57
C ARG A 9 -19.28 5.48 15.89
N GLU A 10 -18.23 5.08 16.60
CA GLU A 10 -17.79 5.72 17.84
C GLU A 10 -17.41 7.18 17.64
N GLU A 11 -16.77 7.49 16.51
CA GLU A 11 -16.39 8.85 16.10
C GLU A 11 -17.56 9.65 15.49
N GLY A 12 -18.76 9.10 15.41
CA GLY A 12 -19.93 9.76 14.81
C GLY A 12 -19.83 10.00 13.31
N LEU A 13 -18.88 9.33 12.63
CA LEU A 13 -18.65 9.46 11.20
C LEU A 13 -19.53 8.50 10.40
N ARG A 14 -19.61 8.75 9.09
CA ARG A 14 -20.30 7.87 8.14
C ARG A 14 -19.31 7.43 7.07
N ALA A 15 -19.08 6.12 6.96
CA ALA A 15 -18.32 5.52 5.91
C ALA A 15 -18.97 4.21 5.44
N ARG A 16 -18.73 3.84 4.19
CA ARG A 16 -19.10 2.54 3.63
C ARG A 16 -17.84 1.72 3.42
N TYR A 17 -17.84 0.50 3.90
CA TYR A 17 -16.69 -0.41 3.83
C TYR A 17 -17.01 -1.58 2.89
N PHE A 18 -16.07 -1.90 2.02
CA PHE A 18 -16.17 -3.00 1.08
C PHE A 18 -14.87 -3.78 1.07
N GLN A 19 -14.96 -5.08 1.08
CA GLN A 19 -13.83 -5.93 0.78
C GLN A 19 -13.69 -6.05 -0.74
N GLY A 20 -12.48 -5.80 -1.27
CA GLY A 20 -12.25 -5.86 -2.70
C GLY A 20 -10.78 -5.87 -3.07
N ASN A 21 -10.52 -6.17 -4.34
CA ASN A 21 -9.18 -6.13 -4.92
C ASN A 21 -9.13 -4.98 -5.94
N VAL A 22 -8.12 -4.13 -5.85
CA VAL A 22 -7.96 -2.97 -6.74
C VAL A 22 -7.84 -3.37 -8.22
N THR A 23 -7.32 -4.55 -8.51
CA THR A 23 -7.22 -5.05 -9.89
C THR A 23 -8.57 -5.44 -10.51
N GLY A 24 -9.58 -5.61 -9.68
CA GLY A 24 -10.96 -5.92 -10.07
C GLY A 24 -11.98 -4.88 -9.60
N LEU A 25 -11.52 -3.72 -9.11
CA LEU A 25 -12.37 -2.67 -8.55
C LEU A 25 -13.42 -2.21 -9.56
N LYS A 26 -14.69 -2.25 -9.12
CA LYS A 26 -15.83 -1.69 -9.82
C LYS A 26 -16.63 -0.85 -8.84
N THR A 27 -16.89 0.40 -9.21
CA THR A 27 -17.72 1.32 -8.43
C THR A 27 -18.91 1.76 -9.30
N LEU A 28 -20.07 1.90 -8.69
CA LEU A 28 -21.24 2.47 -9.34
C LEU A 28 -21.18 4.00 -9.34
N GLU A 29 -20.55 4.56 -8.34
CA GLU A 29 -20.40 6.01 -8.15
C GLU A 29 -19.03 6.49 -8.65
N LYS A 30 -18.94 7.79 -8.91
CA LYS A 30 -17.71 8.50 -9.23
C LYS A 30 -17.28 9.37 -8.07
N TYR A 31 -15.99 9.54 -7.93
CA TYR A 31 -15.37 10.27 -6.83
C TYR A 31 -14.43 11.35 -7.36
N ASP A 32 -14.21 12.39 -6.59
CA ASP A 32 -13.25 13.45 -6.93
C ASP A 32 -11.85 13.15 -6.39
N PHE A 33 -11.78 12.25 -5.41
CA PHE A 33 -10.55 11.87 -4.73
C PHE A 33 -10.49 10.36 -4.50
N ALA A 34 -9.31 9.79 -4.67
CA ALA A 34 -9.00 8.43 -4.27
C ALA A 34 -7.66 8.40 -3.52
N LEU A 35 -7.57 7.56 -2.51
CA LEU A 35 -6.37 7.34 -1.71
C LEU A 35 -6.08 5.85 -1.61
N SER A 36 -4.80 5.47 -1.83
CA SER A 36 -4.29 4.14 -1.49
C SER A 36 -3.09 4.32 -0.59
N SER A 37 -3.26 4.09 0.70
CA SER A 37 -2.23 4.26 1.72
C SER A 37 -1.60 2.93 2.12
N ASN A 38 -0.46 3.00 2.82
CA ASN A 38 0.26 1.85 3.38
C ASN A 38 0.72 0.86 2.31
N ASP A 39 1.42 1.38 1.28
CA ASP A 39 2.08 0.60 0.23
C ASP A 39 1.23 -0.51 -0.41
N VAL A 40 -0.09 -0.35 -0.41
CA VAL A 40 -1.03 -1.33 -0.99
C VAL A 40 -0.73 -1.62 -2.46
N ILE A 41 -0.14 -0.67 -3.18
CA ILE A 41 0.24 -0.83 -4.59
C ILE A 41 1.40 -1.83 -4.76
N ASN A 42 2.27 -1.97 -3.76
CA ASN A 42 3.31 -3.00 -3.81
C ASN A 42 2.75 -4.44 -3.77
N TYR A 43 1.50 -4.64 -3.36
CA TYR A 43 0.83 -5.95 -3.45
C TYR A 43 0.19 -6.25 -4.82
N VAL A 44 0.21 -5.30 -5.74
CA VAL A 44 -0.31 -5.49 -7.10
C VAL A 44 0.79 -6.12 -7.97
N PRO A 45 0.56 -7.27 -8.64
CA PRO A 45 1.53 -7.85 -9.56
C PRO A 45 1.86 -6.91 -10.73
N LYS A 46 3.12 -6.90 -11.19
CA LYS A 46 3.59 -5.99 -12.25
C LYS A 46 2.71 -6.02 -13.51
N ASN A 47 2.30 -7.20 -13.93
CA ASN A 47 1.42 -7.38 -15.11
C ASN A 47 -0.03 -6.89 -14.90
N LYS A 48 -0.42 -6.54 -13.67
CA LYS A 48 -1.75 -6.02 -13.33
C LYS A 48 -1.75 -4.54 -12.92
N LEU A 49 -0.57 -3.91 -12.83
CA LEU A 49 -0.44 -2.54 -12.33
C LEU A 49 -1.24 -1.53 -13.16
N VAL A 50 -1.11 -1.56 -14.49
CA VAL A 50 -1.87 -0.67 -15.40
C VAL A 50 -3.37 -0.91 -15.27
N ALA A 51 -3.80 -2.17 -15.10
CA ALA A 51 -5.22 -2.49 -14.92
C ALA A 51 -5.76 -1.94 -13.60
N ALA A 52 -4.98 -2.04 -12.51
CA ALA A 52 -5.33 -1.45 -11.22
C ALA A 52 -5.51 0.07 -11.34
N PHE A 53 -4.55 0.78 -11.93
CA PHE A 53 -4.67 2.23 -12.13
C PHE A 53 -5.82 2.62 -13.07
N LYS A 54 -6.10 1.83 -14.12
CA LYS A 54 -7.28 2.04 -14.97
C LYS A 54 -8.59 1.89 -14.19
N ASN A 55 -8.65 0.98 -13.22
CA ASN A 55 -9.84 0.82 -12.37
C ASN A 55 -10.03 2.05 -11.46
N VAL A 56 -8.96 2.55 -10.85
CA VAL A 56 -9.01 3.79 -10.07
C VAL A 56 -9.43 4.97 -10.97
N ALA A 57 -8.85 5.09 -12.17
CA ALA A 57 -9.25 6.13 -13.12
C ALA A 57 -10.73 6.05 -13.49
N ARG A 58 -11.29 4.83 -13.64
CA ARG A 58 -12.74 4.67 -13.90
C ARG A 58 -13.59 5.09 -12.70
N ALA A 59 -13.11 4.92 -11.47
CA ALA A 59 -13.82 5.35 -10.27
C ALA A 59 -13.79 6.89 -10.07
N LEU A 60 -12.87 7.59 -10.70
CA LEU A 60 -12.74 9.04 -10.56
C LEU A 60 -13.53 9.82 -11.60
N ASN A 61 -14.01 11.00 -11.23
CA ASN A 61 -14.48 12.04 -12.12
C ASN A 61 -13.35 12.57 -13.02
N LYS A 62 -13.67 13.29 -14.09
CA LYS A 62 -12.68 14.04 -14.88
C LYS A 62 -11.98 15.06 -13.98
N GLY A 63 -10.65 15.08 -14.01
CA GLY A 63 -9.86 15.94 -13.14
C GLY A 63 -9.77 15.49 -11.69
N GLY A 64 -10.39 14.37 -11.34
CA GLY A 64 -10.27 13.76 -10.03
C GLY A 64 -8.83 13.38 -9.69
N VAL A 65 -8.52 13.38 -8.41
CA VAL A 65 -7.16 13.24 -7.88
C VAL A 65 -6.96 11.87 -7.27
N TYR A 66 -5.84 11.24 -7.55
CA TYR A 66 -5.39 10.01 -6.91
C TYR A 66 -4.10 10.23 -6.15
N VAL A 67 -4.09 9.90 -4.88
CA VAL A 67 -2.91 9.92 -4.02
C VAL A 67 -2.63 8.50 -3.57
N PHE A 68 -1.38 8.10 -3.60
CA PHE A 68 -0.96 6.80 -3.07
C PHE A 68 0.52 6.83 -2.71
N ASP A 69 0.90 5.85 -1.89
CA ASP A 69 2.28 5.62 -1.54
C ASP A 69 2.73 4.21 -1.92
N ILE A 70 4.04 4.07 -2.11
CA ILE A 70 4.71 2.79 -2.25
C ILE A 70 5.94 2.75 -1.34
N SER A 71 6.29 1.56 -0.87
CA SER A 71 7.63 1.29 -0.38
C SER A 71 8.62 1.41 -1.54
N SER A 72 9.66 2.22 -1.38
CA SER A 72 10.64 2.48 -2.44
C SER A 72 11.54 1.27 -2.71
N GLU A 73 12.09 1.19 -3.92
CA GLU A 73 13.11 0.20 -4.27
C GLU A 73 14.29 0.24 -3.28
N ARG A 74 14.74 1.44 -2.91
CA ARG A 74 15.78 1.64 -1.89
C ARG A 74 15.45 0.94 -0.58
N LYS A 75 14.23 1.08 -0.05
CA LYS A 75 13.80 0.39 1.17
C LYS A 75 13.88 -1.12 1.03
N PHE A 76 13.38 -1.67 -0.07
CA PHE A 76 13.43 -3.11 -0.30
C PHE A 76 14.86 -3.63 -0.33
N LEU A 77 15.76 -2.96 -1.02
CA LEU A 77 17.14 -3.40 -1.19
C LEU A 77 18.00 -3.19 0.07
N THR A 78 17.79 -2.09 0.81
CA THR A 78 18.66 -1.73 1.94
C THR A 78 18.13 -2.13 3.30
N LYS A 79 16.81 -2.19 3.48
CA LYS A 79 16.17 -2.41 4.78
C LYS A 79 15.37 -3.71 4.89
N ILE A 80 15.03 -4.34 3.75
CA ILE A 80 14.25 -5.58 3.75
C ILE A 80 15.09 -6.76 3.29
N ASN A 81 15.81 -6.64 2.18
CA ASN A 81 16.54 -7.78 1.58
C ASN A 81 17.61 -8.34 2.53
N GLY A 82 17.47 -9.62 2.90
CA GLY A 82 18.37 -10.31 3.82
C GLY A 82 18.36 -9.75 5.24
N LYS A 83 17.31 -9.02 5.63
CA LYS A 83 17.19 -8.41 6.96
C LYS A 83 16.14 -9.10 7.81
N VAL A 84 16.37 -9.00 9.11
CA VAL A 84 15.39 -9.35 10.14
C VAL A 84 14.96 -8.05 10.80
N SER A 85 13.65 -7.85 10.89
CA SER A 85 13.06 -6.79 11.71
C SER A 85 12.38 -7.39 12.91
N ALA A 86 12.56 -6.79 14.07
CA ALA A 86 11.91 -7.19 15.30
C ALA A 86 11.35 -5.94 16.01
N ASP A 87 10.13 -6.03 16.49
CA ASP A 87 9.50 -5.03 17.36
C ASP A 87 8.86 -5.78 18.51
N ASP A 88 9.38 -5.57 19.72
CA ASP A 88 8.93 -6.24 20.92
C ASP A 88 8.24 -5.24 21.84
N ARG A 89 6.94 -5.45 22.05
CA ARG A 89 6.10 -4.62 22.90
C ARG A 89 5.43 -5.51 23.96
N GLU A 90 4.92 -4.89 25.00
CA GLU A 90 4.34 -5.59 26.16
C GLU A 90 3.36 -6.72 25.78
N ASN A 91 2.52 -6.51 24.77
CA ASN A 91 1.45 -7.45 24.42
C ASN A 91 1.60 -8.07 23.03
N VAL A 92 2.58 -7.62 22.24
CA VAL A 92 2.80 -8.12 20.86
C VAL A 92 4.28 -8.08 20.54
N THR A 93 4.82 -9.22 20.13
CA THR A 93 6.15 -9.30 19.50
C THR A 93 5.96 -9.58 18.01
N TYR A 94 6.58 -8.75 17.18
CA TYR A 94 6.62 -8.88 15.73
C TYR A 94 8.03 -9.27 15.29
N LEU A 95 8.11 -10.27 14.42
CA LEU A 95 9.34 -10.67 13.74
C LEU A 95 9.06 -10.71 12.23
N SER A 96 10.00 -10.24 11.43
CA SER A 96 9.90 -10.33 9.98
C SER A 96 11.24 -10.64 9.35
N PHE A 97 11.24 -11.62 8.44
CA PHE A 97 12.40 -12.02 7.65
C PHE A 97 12.16 -11.64 6.20
N GLY A 98 12.94 -10.70 5.68
CA GLY A 98 12.77 -10.16 4.33
C GLY A 98 13.75 -10.77 3.34
N LYS A 99 13.27 -11.10 2.14
CA LYS A 99 14.06 -11.54 0.99
C LYS A 99 13.55 -10.85 -0.27
N VAL A 100 14.48 -10.44 -1.15
CA VAL A 100 14.13 -9.85 -2.45
C VAL A 100 14.83 -10.64 -3.56
N GLU A 101 14.05 -11.17 -4.51
CA GLU A 101 14.52 -11.87 -5.70
C GLU A 101 13.67 -11.43 -6.89
N ASP A 102 14.29 -11.16 -8.03
CA ASP A 102 13.61 -10.80 -9.29
C ASP A 102 12.53 -9.71 -9.15
N SER A 103 12.84 -8.68 -8.35
CA SER A 103 11.88 -7.59 -8.01
C SER A 103 10.63 -8.05 -7.26
N VAL A 104 10.69 -9.20 -6.61
CA VAL A 104 9.66 -9.70 -5.68
C VAL A 104 10.25 -9.75 -4.28
N ALA A 105 9.62 -9.09 -3.35
CA ALA A 105 9.95 -9.15 -1.94
C ALA A 105 8.99 -10.11 -1.23
N THR A 106 9.55 -11.05 -0.48
CA THR A 106 8.82 -11.91 0.44
C THR A 106 9.19 -11.53 1.87
N LEU A 107 8.18 -11.42 2.73
CA LEU A 107 8.37 -11.17 4.14
C LEU A 107 7.63 -12.28 4.91
N ASP A 108 8.43 -13.14 5.55
CA ASP A 108 7.92 -14.08 6.55
C ASP A 108 7.71 -13.33 7.85
N VAL A 109 6.47 -13.19 8.26
CA VAL A 109 6.07 -12.45 9.46
C VAL A 109 5.56 -13.42 10.51
N THR A 110 6.09 -13.31 11.72
CA THR A 110 5.57 -14.00 12.89
C THR A 110 5.15 -12.98 13.94
N LEU A 111 3.93 -13.11 14.42
CA LEU A 111 3.38 -12.34 15.54
C LEU A 111 3.18 -13.25 16.73
N PHE A 112 3.62 -12.80 17.91
CA PHE A 112 3.26 -13.38 19.19
C PHE A 112 2.37 -12.41 19.93
N VAL A 113 1.12 -12.76 20.16
CA VAL A 113 0.13 -11.92 20.82
C VAL A 113 -0.15 -12.46 22.21
N ARG A 114 0.06 -11.65 23.24
CA ARG A 114 -0.13 -12.04 24.63
C ARG A 114 -1.61 -12.19 24.95
N ARG A 115 -1.97 -13.33 25.54
CA ARG A 115 -3.30 -13.61 26.06
C ARG A 115 -3.47 -13.08 27.47
N LYS A 116 -4.71 -13.04 27.95
CA LYS A 116 -5.05 -12.64 29.32
C LYS A 116 -4.45 -13.56 30.41
N ASP A 117 -4.19 -14.83 30.09
CA ASP A 117 -3.57 -15.81 30.99
C ASP A 117 -2.03 -15.74 31.00
N GLY A 118 -1.44 -14.81 30.25
CA GLY A 118 0.00 -14.60 30.13
C GLY A 118 0.71 -15.46 29.09
N ALA A 119 0.04 -16.43 28.47
CA ALA A 119 0.58 -17.19 27.35
C ALA A 119 0.52 -16.35 26.05
N PHE A 120 1.18 -16.83 24.99
CA PHE A 120 1.20 -16.17 23.69
C PHE A 120 0.58 -17.06 22.62
N ASP A 121 -0.29 -16.45 21.80
CA ASP A 121 -0.71 -17.02 20.54
C ASP A 121 0.26 -16.61 19.44
N ARG A 122 0.62 -17.57 18.58
CA ARG A 122 1.49 -17.33 17.43
C ARG A 122 0.65 -17.26 16.15
N PHE A 123 0.96 -16.27 15.33
CA PHE A 123 0.39 -16.09 13.99
C PHE A 123 1.52 -15.95 12.99
N ASP A 124 1.47 -16.70 11.91
CA ASP A 124 2.44 -16.64 10.83
C ASP A 124 1.75 -16.14 9.57
N GLU A 125 2.36 -15.16 8.89
CA GLU A 125 1.87 -14.57 7.65
C GLU A 125 3.00 -14.50 6.62
N LEU A 126 2.70 -14.80 5.36
CA LEU A 126 3.60 -14.61 4.24
C LEU A 126 3.10 -13.45 3.40
N HIS A 127 3.89 -12.38 3.35
CA HIS A 127 3.61 -11.24 2.48
C HIS A 127 4.45 -11.32 1.21
N THR A 128 3.81 -11.07 0.07
CA THR A 128 4.48 -10.94 -1.21
C THR A 128 4.23 -9.54 -1.74
N GLN A 129 5.30 -8.78 -1.94
CA GLN A 129 5.26 -7.43 -2.48
C GLN A 129 6.13 -7.33 -3.74
N TYR A 130 5.75 -6.46 -4.66
CA TYR A 130 6.47 -6.21 -5.90
C TYR A 130 7.28 -4.92 -5.77
N VAL A 131 8.56 -5.02 -6.07
CA VAL A 131 9.47 -3.87 -6.08
C VAL A 131 9.28 -3.11 -7.38
N TYR A 132 8.85 -1.87 -7.26
CA TYR A 132 8.64 -0.97 -8.39
C TYR A 132 9.68 0.14 -8.39
N THR A 133 10.21 0.42 -9.57
CA THR A 133 10.94 1.67 -9.80
C THR A 133 9.94 2.82 -9.94
N ARG A 134 10.40 4.04 -9.74
CA ARG A 134 9.61 5.25 -9.97
C ARG A 134 9.08 5.28 -11.41
N ASP A 135 9.92 5.00 -12.40
CA ASP A 135 9.57 5.04 -13.81
C ASP A 135 8.48 4.00 -14.16
N GLU A 136 8.52 2.80 -13.58
CA GLU A 136 7.47 1.80 -13.79
C GLU A 136 6.10 2.32 -13.32
N ILE A 137 6.05 2.97 -12.17
CA ILE A 137 4.81 3.57 -11.63
C ILE A 137 4.35 4.73 -12.52
N GLU A 138 5.24 5.66 -12.89
CA GLU A 138 4.91 6.81 -13.73
C GLU A 138 4.38 6.38 -15.10
N ASN A 139 5.04 5.43 -15.76
CA ASN A 139 4.61 4.89 -17.04
C ASN A 139 3.25 4.18 -16.96
N ALA A 140 3.00 3.44 -15.88
CA ALA A 140 1.72 2.78 -15.66
C ALA A 140 0.59 3.79 -15.41
N LEU A 141 0.84 4.87 -14.66
CA LEU A 141 -0.11 5.97 -14.45
C LEU A 141 -0.47 6.67 -15.77
N LEU A 142 0.55 7.02 -16.57
CA LEU A 142 0.35 7.64 -17.88
C LEU A 142 -0.49 6.75 -18.80
N SER A 143 -0.18 5.43 -18.83
CA SER A 143 -0.93 4.43 -19.60
C SER A 143 -2.36 4.22 -19.10
N ALA A 144 -2.63 4.55 -17.85
CA ALA A 144 -3.98 4.48 -17.26
C ALA A 144 -4.80 5.78 -17.40
N GLY A 145 -4.23 6.84 -18.03
CA GLY A 145 -4.91 8.10 -18.28
C GLY A 145 -4.74 9.15 -17.17
N PHE A 146 -3.74 8.99 -16.33
CA PHE A 146 -3.37 10.02 -15.36
C PHE A 146 -2.30 10.96 -15.90
N GLY A 147 -2.25 12.19 -15.38
CA GLY A 147 -1.10 13.08 -15.41
C GLY A 147 -0.47 13.10 -14.00
N ILE A 148 0.83 13.03 -13.93
CA ILE A 148 1.55 13.09 -12.66
C ILE A 148 1.67 14.57 -12.28
N VAL A 149 1.27 14.90 -11.05
CA VAL A 149 1.33 16.26 -10.49
C VAL A 149 2.60 16.42 -9.65
N SER A 150 2.85 15.45 -8.77
CA SER A 150 4.07 15.42 -7.96
C SER A 150 4.44 14.01 -7.54
N VAL A 151 5.74 13.81 -7.33
CA VAL A 151 6.32 12.63 -6.69
C VAL A 151 7.31 13.13 -5.66
N GLY A 152 7.26 12.62 -4.44
CA GLY A 152 8.14 12.99 -3.35
C GLY A 152 8.22 11.92 -2.28
N GLY A 153 9.09 12.11 -1.32
CA GLY A 153 9.10 11.31 -0.10
C GLY A 153 7.96 11.71 0.84
N ILE A 154 7.66 10.82 1.77
CA ILE A 154 6.70 11.12 2.84
C ILE A 154 7.23 12.29 3.69
N PHE A 155 6.34 13.17 4.16
CA PHE A 155 6.70 14.35 4.96
C PHE A 155 7.69 15.31 4.30
N GLY A 156 7.79 15.34 2.97
CA GLY A 156 8.68 16.25 2.25
C GLY A 156 10.13 15.77 2.12
N GLU A 157 10.39 14.50 2.41
CA GLU A 157 11.70 13.89 2.17
C GLU A 157 12.05 13.89 0.67
N ASN A 158 13.35 13.87 0.37
CA ASN A 158 13.81 13.72 -1.00
C ASN A 158 13.37 12.36 -1.58
N ALA A 159 12.81 12.40 -2.78
CA ALA A 159 12.33 11.18 -3.46
C ALA A 159 13.44 10.13 -3.68
N GLU A 160 14.69 10.56 -3.83
CA GLU A 160 15.83 9.66 -4.05
C GLU A 160 16.29 8.95 -2.77
N GLU A 161 15.99 9.52 -1.60
CA GLU A 161 16.51 9.06 -0.31
C GLU A 161 15.43 8.45 0.59
N THR A 162 14.17 8.60 0.20
CA THR A 162 13.05 8.14 1.02
C THR A 162 12.84 6.63 0.95
N ASP A 163 12.35 6.08 2.05
CA ASP A 163 11.88 4.69 2.09
C ASP A 163 10.45 4.55 1.55
N ARG A 164 9.73 5.66 1.38
CA ARG A 164 8.34 5.67 0.95
C ARG A 164 8.08 6.82 -0.01
N LEU A 165 7.79 6.47 -1.26
CA LEU A 165 7.43 7.41 -2.31
C LEU A 165 5.92 7.67 -2.30
N CYS A 166 5.55 8.94 -2.31
CA CYS A 166 4.18 9.40 -2.45
C CYS A 166 3.96 9.98 -3.85
N PHE A 167 2.89 9.57 -4.49
CA PHE A 167 2.45 10.03 -5.80
C PHE A 167 1.16 10.80 -5.69
N LEU A 168 1.11 11.95 -6.34
CA LEU A 168 -0.10 12.70 -6.61
C LEU A 168 -0.33 12.73 -8.12
N ALA A 169 -1.42 12.13 -8.56
CA ALA A 169 -1.77 12.03 -9.96
C ALA A 169 -3.18 12.57 -10.21
N LYS A 170 -3.40 13.20 -11.35
CA LYS A 170 -4.69 13.77 -11.74
C LYS A 170 -5.21 13.06 -12.99
N LYS A 171 -6.46 12.61 -12.96
CA LYS A 171 -7.10 11.99 -14.11
C LYS A 171 -7.19 13.01 -15.24
N LYS A 172 -6.65 12.66 -16.40
CA LYS A 172 -6.78 13.45 -17.62
C LYS A 172 -8.22 13.44 -18.11
N ARG A 173 -8.54 14.40 -18.97
CA ARG A 173 -9.88 14.53 -19.55
C ARG A 173 -10.28 13.35 -20.43
#